data_c9e8c0423bdd76b070a68630d45d50ee
#
_entry.id   c9e8c0423bdd76b070a68630d45d50ee
#
_cell.length_a   1.000
_cell.length_b   1.000
_cell.length_c   1.000
_cell.angle_alpha   90.00
_cell.angle_beta   90.00
_cell.angle_gamma   90.00
#
_symmetry.space_group_name_H-M   'P 1'
#
loop_
_entity.id
_entity.type
_entity.pdbx_description
1 polymer ?
#
loop_
_entity_poly.entity_id
_entity_poly.type
_entity_poly.pdbx_seq_one_letter_code
_entity_poly.pdbx_strand_id
1 'polypeptide(L)'
;MTDASYLSPAKINLFLHITSKRADGYHNLQTLFQLLDFCDEIRFSLRDDGQINRIKGNEDIVAEDDLLIKSARALKKYSNSSLGVDISIDKKIPAGGGLGGGSSNAATVLLALNELWQLNLDRQTLADIGLTLGADVPVFVFGRSAWAQGIGEILEPINLPQYYYLVVSINKHISTAEIFSHKALTMTPVQRKIADFSRLSDLHNDCLDAAISLQNEIKQALKHLDSTANHLDNARMTGTGCCVFVAFEKEKDALVAKKQLPEQWFGFVAQAINTSPA
;
A
#
# COMPACT_ATOMS: atom_id res chain seq x y z
N MET A 1 27.65 -15.01 6.50
CA MET A 1 26.20 -14.72 6.46
C MET A 1 26.01 -13.57 5.49
N THR A 2 25.27 -13.74 4.42
CA THR A 2 25.02 -12.68 3.43
C THR A 2 23.88 -11.84 3.95
N ASP A 3 24.16 -10.62 4.40
CA ASP A 3 23.11 -9.63 4.69
C ASP A 3 22.58 -9.09 3.37
N ALA A 4 21.33 -9.35 3.07
CA ALA A 4 20.64 -8.83 1.90
C ALA A 4 19.63 -7.76 2.29
N SER A 5 19.57 -6.67 1.52
CA SER A 5 18.66 -5.55 1.75
C SER A 5 17.70 -5.40 0.58
N TYR A 6 16.42 -5.24 0.88
CA TYR A 6 15.35 -5.11 -0.10
C TYR A 6 14.49 -3.89 0.22
N LEU A 7 14.09 -3.16 -0.82
CA LEU A 7 13.18 -2.02 -0.70
C LEU A 7 11.73 -2.48 -0.80
N SER A 8 10.89 -1.94 0.08
CA SER A 8 9.47 -2.26 0.19
C SER A 8 8.65 -0.99 -0.08
N PRO A 9 8.14 -0.79 -1.32
CA PRO A 9 7.56 0.48 -1.75
C PRO A 9 6.16 0.70 -1.17
N ALA A 10 5.77 1.98 -1.03
CA ALA A 10 4.39 2.37 -0.79
C ALA A 10 3.55 2.27 -2.08
N LYS A 11 2.23 2.28 -1.94
CA LYS A 11 1.27 2.51 -3.02
C LYS A 11 0.26 3.58 -2.65
N ILE A 12 -0.37 4.18 -3.66
CA ILE A 12 -1.63 4.92 -3.51
C ILE A 12 -2.70 4.28 -4.40
N ASN A 13 -3.96 4.48 -4.00
CA ASN A 13 -5.10 4.21 -4.87
C ASN A 13 -5.46 5.52 -5.56
N LEU A 14 -5.29 5.62 -6.87
CA LEU A 14 -5.67 6.82 -7.62
C LEU A 14 -7.19 7.03 -7.63
N PHE A 15 -7.95 5.97 -7.47
CA PHE A 15 -9.37 5.93 -7.14
C PHE A 15 -9.69 4.61 -6.42
N LEU A 16 -10.86 4.51 -5.78
CA LEU A 16 -11.35 3.26 -5.22
C LEU A 16 -12.87 3.24 -5.32
N HIS A 17 -13.40 2.42 -6.22
CA HIS A 17 -14.83 2.22 -6.39
C HIS A 17 -15.24 0.87 -5.79
N ILE A 18 -16.31 0.86 -5.02
CA ILE A 18 -16.93 -0.34 -4.47
C ILE A 18 -18.07 -0.73 -5.40
N THR A 19 -17.92 -1.85 -6.12
CA THR A 19 -18.86 -2.23 -7.17
C THR A 19 -20.01 -3.11 -6.66
N SER A 20 -19.77 -3.91 -5.62
CA SER A 20 -20.79 -4.73 -4.97
C SER A 20 -20.33 -5.27 -3.62
N LYS A 21 -21.30 -5.70 -2.81
CA LYS A 21 -21.05 -6.46 -1.58
C LYS A 21 -21.18 -7.96 -1.88
N ARG A 22 -20.23 -8.76 -1.37
CA ARG A 22 -20.18 -10.21 -1.54
C ARG A 22 -20.89 -10.94 -0.40
N ALA A 23 -21.30 -12.18 -0.63
CA ALA A 23 -21.93 -13.02 0.38
C ALA A 23 -20.98 -13.42 1.53
N ASP A 24 -19.65 -13.43 1.27
CA ASP A 24 -18.62 -13.70 2.26
C ASP A 24 -18.26 -12.50 3.16
N GLY A 25 -18.96 -11.36 2.98
CA GLY A 25 -18.78 -10.14 3.75
C GLY A 25 -17.76 -9.16 3.16
N TYR A 26 -16.95 -9.57 2.19
CA TYR A 26 -16.07 -8.70 1.44
C TYR A 26 -16.84 -7.83 0.44
N HIS A 27 -16.14 -6.82 -0.12
CA HIS A 27 -16.66 -5.99 -1.20
C HIS A 27 -15.84 -6.20 -2.47
N ASN A 28 -16.53 -6.34 -3.61
CA ASN A 28 -15.85 -6.22 -4.89
C ASN A 28 -15.54 -4.75 -5.15
N LEU A 29 -14.35 -4.49 -5.61
CA LEU A 29 -13.87 -3.15 -5.90
C LEU A 29 -13.24 -3.05 -7.29
N GLN A 30 -13.08 -1.83 -7.75
CA GLN A 30 -12.19 -1.45 -8.83
C GLN A 30 -11.30 -0.33 -8.32
N THR A 31 -10.00 -0.44 -8.58
CA THR A 31 -9.03 0.58 -8.19
C THR A 31 -7.86 0.62 -9.16
N LEU A 32 -7.12 1.71 -9.12
CA LEU A 32 -5.87 1.85 -9.82
C LEU A 32 -4.75 2.05 -8.81
N PHE A 33 -3.93 1.04 -8.65
CA PHE A 33 -2.75 1.10 -7.79
C PHE A 33 -1.59 1.77 -8.50
N GLN A 34 -1.06 2.82 -7.90
CA GLN A 34 0.18 3.47 -8.28
C GLN A 34 1.24 3.20 -7.21
N LEU A 35 2.34 2.56 -7.60
CA LEU A 35 3.50 2.39 -6.74
C LEU A 35 4.28 3.70 -6.61
N LEU A 36 4.92 3.91 -5.47
CA LEU A 36 5.74 5.07 -5.15
C LEU A 36 7.17 4.65 -4.80
N ASP A 37 8.14 5.53 -5.07
CA ASP A 37 9.56 5.33 -4.70
C ASP A 37 9.84 5.56 -3.21
N PHE A 38 8.82 5.83 -2.40
CA PHE A 38 8.92 5.93 -0.95
C PHE A 38 8.82 4.55 -0.32
N CYS A 39 9.94 4.05 0.22
CA CYS A 39 10.11 2.66 0.63
C CYS A 39 10.52 2.51 2.08
N ASP A 40 10.02 1.46 2.73
CA ASP A 40 10.69 0.83 3.87
C ASP A 40 11.92 0.06 3.37
N GLU A 41 12.88 -0.23 4.24
CA GLU A 41 14.03 -1.07 3.94
C GLU A 41 14.05 -2.28 4.86
N ILE A 42 14.10 -3.49 4.28
CA ILE A 42 14.08 -4.76 5.03
C ILE A 42 15.39 -5.48 4.79
N ARG A 43 16.03 -5.92 5.87
CA ARG A 43 17.29 -6.69 5.82
C ARG A 43 17.07 -8.08 6.37
N PHE A 44 17.72 -9.05 5.74
CA PHE A 44 17.62 -10.46 6.04
C PHE A 44 19.00 -11.05 6.30
N SER A 45 19.14 -11.80 7.41
CA SER A 45 20.29 -12.65 7.69
C SER A 45 19.81 -14.10 7.82
N LEU A 46 20.31 -15.00 6.94
CA LEU A 46 19.90 -16.41 6.94
C LEU A 46 20.37 -17.13 8.21
N ARG A 47 19.57 -18.13 8.63
CA ARG A 47 19.81 -19.00 9.78
C ARG A 47 19.66 -20.47 9.38
N ASP A 48 20.53 -21.32 9.91
CA ASP A 48 20.49 -22.77 9.67
C ASP A 48 19.65 -23.52 10.71
N ASP A 49 19.27 -22.83 11.80
CA ASP A 49 18.48 -23.45 12.91
C ASP A 49 16.97 -23.41 12.68
N GLY A 50 16.55 -22.88 11.55
CA GLY A 50 15.15 -22.80 11.15
C GLY A 50 14.32 -21.78 11.92
N GLN A 51 14.90 -20.95 12.80
CA GLN A 51 14.16 -19.93 13.54
C GLN A 51 13.86 -18.70 12.67
N ILE A 52 12.73 -18.06 12.92
CA ILE A 52 12.32 -16.81 12.26
C ILE A 52 12.15 -15.77 13.35
N ASN A 53 13.00 -14.74 13.33
CA ASN A 53 13.02 -13.70 14.32
C ASN A 53 12.95 -12.31 13.69
N ARG A 54 12.24 -11.38 14.34
CA ARG A 54 12.39 -9.95 14.09
C ARG A 54 13.39 -9.41 15.11
N ILE A 55 14.53 -8.91 14.63
CA ILE A 55 15.62 -8.43 15.49
C ILE A 55 15.58 -6.92 15.69
N LYS A 56 14.91 -6.16 14.77
CA LYS A 56 14.79 -4.71 14.86
C LYS A 56 13.59 -4.19 14.06
N GLY A 57 12.97 -3.12 14.55
CA GLY A 57 11.85 -2.40 13.94
C GLY A 57 10.48 -2.99 14.27
N ASN A 58 9.42 -2.21 14.09
CA ASN A 58 8.04 -2.56 14.47
C ASN A 58 7.89 -2.96 15.96
N GLU A 59 8.64 -2.32 16.84
CA GLU A 59 8.69 -2.65 18.29
C GLU A 59 7.30 -2.54 18.93
N ASP A 60 6.42 -1.67 18.41
CA ASP A 60 5.04 -1.49 18.89
C ASP A 60 4.09 -2.63 18.48
N ILE A 61 4.55 -3.57 17.63
CA ILE A 61 3.76 -4.70 17.13
C ILE A 61 4.31 -5.98 17.78
N VAL A 62 3.42 -6.75 18.40
CA VAL A 62 3.79 -8.10 18.90
C VAL A 62 4.26 -8.96 17.72
N ALA A 63 5.35 -9.72 17.91
CA ALA A 63 5.98 -10.47 16.81
C ALA A 63 5.03 -11.44 16.12
N GLU A 64 4.08 -12.04 16.86
CA GLU A 64 3.06 -12.94 16.34
C GLU A 64 2.07 -12.23 15.40
N ASP A 65 1.89 -10.93 15.55
CA ASP A 65 0.99 -10.10 14.74
C ASP A 65 1.69 -9.38 13.61
N ASP A 66 3.02 -9.34 13.62
CA ASP A 66 3.81 -8.70 12.59
C ASP A 66 3.73 -9.46 11.25
N LEU A 67 3.33 -8.76 10.20
CA LEU A 67 3.24 -9.31 8.85
C LEU A 67 4.60 -9.78 8.31
N LEU A 68 5.73 -9.21 8.75
CA LEU A 68 7.06 -9.72 8.43
C LEU A 68 7.22 -11.19 8.86
N ILE A 69 6.88 -11.45 10.12
CA ILE A 69 6.99 -12.79 10.72
C ILE A 69 5.93 -13.74 10.16
N LYS A 70 4.68 -13.27 10.03
CA LYS A 70 3.59 -14.07 9.44
C LYS A 70 3.93 -14.51 8.03
N SER A 71 4.50 -13.64 7.20
CA SER A 71 4.87 -13.93 5.81
C SER A 71 5.99 -14.97 5.73
N ALA A 72 7.05 -14.80 6.52
CA ALA A 72 8.15 -15.76 6.57
C ALA A 72 7.66 -17.15 7.04
N ARG A 73 6.80 -17.20 8.08
CA ARG A 73 6.19 -18.44 8.56
C ARG A 73 5.27 -19.09 7.54
N ALA A 74 4.45 -18.31 6.82
CA ALA A 74 3.56 -18.81 5.78
C ALA A 74 4.35 -19.43 4.64
N LEU A 75 5.39 -18.76 4.16
CA LEU A 75 6.27 -19.28 3.11
C LEU A 75 7.02 -20.54 3.56
N LYS A 76 7.55 -20.54 4.78
CA LYS A 76 8.23 -21.71 5.36
C LYS A 76 7.30 -22.92 5.45
N LYS A 77 6.08 -22.73 5.92
CA LYS A 77 5.06 -23.78 6.01
C LYS A 77 4.71 -24.35 4.64
N TYR A 78 4.58 -23.48 3.63
CA TYR A 78 4.26 -23.89 2.26
C TYR A 78 5.40 -24.70 1.62
N SER A 79 6.64 -24.24 1.78
CA SER A 79 7.83 -24.82 1.12
C SER A 79 8.49 -25.96 1.89
N ASN A 80 8.12 -26.18 3.16
CA ASN A 80 8.82 -27.09 4.09
C ASN A 80 10.32 -26.79 4.25
N SER A 81 10.76 -25.55 4.06
CA SER A 81 12.16 -25.14 4.21
C SER A 81 12.65 -25.39 5.63
N SER A 82 13.87 -25.92 5.76
CA SER A 82 14.57 -26.07 7.04
C SER A 82 15.25 -24.76 7.49
N LEU A 83 15.45 -23.82 6.56
CA LEU A 83 16.14 -22.55 6.83
C LEU A 83 15.28 -21.62 7.69
N GLY A 84 15.97 -20.77 8.44
CA GLY A 84 15.40 -19.67 9.20
C GLY A 84 15.91 -18.33 8.70
N VAL A 85 15.51 -17.25 9.40
CA VAL A 85 15.92 -15.89 9.05
C VAL A 85 15.77 -14.96 10.24
N ASP A 86 16.74 -14.06 10.41
CA ASP A 86 16.61 -12.86 11.22
C ASP A 86 16.23 -11.69 10.29
N ILE A 87 15.16 -10.96 10.67
CA ILE A 87 14.60 -9.86 9.87
C ILE A 87 14.73 -8.57 10.68
N SER A 88 15.23 -7.51 10.01
CA SER A 88 15.17 -6.14 10.52
C SER A 88 14.52 -5.22 9.51
N ILE A 89 13.83 -4.18 10.00
CA ILE A 89 13.15 -3.20 9.15
C ILE A 89 13.45 -1.78 9.60
N ASP A 90 13.67 -0.90 8.61
CA ASP A 90 13.67 0.55 8.78
C ASP A 90 12.35 1.10 8.20
N LYS A 91 11.40 1.41 9.10
CA LYS A 91 10.06 1.88 8.75
C LYS A 91 10.05 3.36 8.43
N LYS A 92 9.60 3.70 7.22
CA LYS A 92 9.37 5.06 6.74
C LYS A 92 7.91 5.31 6.36
N ILE A 93 7.23 4.27 5.82
CA ILE A 93 5.84 4.36 5.37
C ILE A 93 4.92 4.42 6.60
N PRO A 94 4.08 5.48 6.72
CA PRO A 94 3.11 5.58 7.81
C PRO A 94 2.19 4.37 7.91
N ALA A 95 2.02 3.84 9.09
CA ALA A 95 1.12 2.72 9.36
C ALA A 95 -0.35 3.15 9.32
N GLY A 96 -1.23 2.29 8.80
CA GLY A 96 -2.69 2.52 8.82
C GLY A 96 -3.19 3.67 7.96
N GLY A 97 -2.36 4.18 7.03
CA GLY A 97 -2.69 5.34 6.19
C GLY A 97 -3.25 5.01 4.80
N GLY A 98 -3.56 3.76 4.48
CA GLY A 98 -3.99 3.37 3.13
C GLY A 98 -2.85 3.28 2.10
N LEU A 99 -1.58 3.34 2.55
CA LEU A 99 -0.37 3.28 1.72
C LEU A 99 0.14 1.85 1.48
N GLY A 100 -0.47 0.85 2.07
CA GLY A 100 -0.14 -0.55 1.91
C GLY A 100 1.20 -0.99 2.52
N GLY A 101 1.82 -0.20 3.43
CA GLY A 101 3.16 -0.47 3.95
C GLY A 101 3.33 -1.86 4.56
N GLY A 102 2.40 -2.32 5.41
CA GLY A 102 2.44 -3.67 5.98
C GLY A 102 2.32 -4.77 4.92
N SER A 103 1.43 -4.59 3.93
CA SER A 103 1.26 -5.53 2.80
C SER A 103 2.47 -5.55 1.88
N SER A 104 3.09 -4.39 1.64
CA SER A 104 4.35 -4.27 0.92
C SER A 104 5.48 -5.02 1.64
N ASN A 105 5.59 -4.84 2.95
CA ASN A 105 6.58 -5.55 3.75
C ASN A 105 6.37 -7.07 3.68
N ALA A 106 5.12 -7.54 3.77
CA ALA A 106 4.77 -8.95 3.61
C ALA A 106 5.20 -9.51 2.24
N ALA A 107 4.88 -8.80 1.16
CA ALA A 107 5.27 -9.19 -0.20
C ALA A 107 6.79 -9.23 -0.36
N THR A 108 7.50 -8.21 0.14
CA THR A 108 8.97 -8.16 0.10
C THR A 108 9.58 -9.35 0.85
N VAL A 109 9.04 -9.74 2.00
CA VAL A 109 9.49 -10.95 2.71
C VAL A 109 9.26 -12.20 1.86
N LEU A 110 8.09 -12.37 1.23
CA LEU A 110 7.80 -13.52 0.37
C LEU A 110 8.75 -13.60 -0.82
N LEU A 111 9.00 -12.49 -1.51
CA LEU A 111 9.90 -12.41 -2.66
C LEU A 111 11.35 -12.68 -2.25
N ALA A 112 11.84 -11.98 -1.23
CA ALA A 112 13.21 -12.10 -0.76
C ALA A 112 13.52 -13.51 -0.24
N LEU A 113 12.64 -14.10 0.57
CA LEU A 113 12.86 -15.43 1.09
C LEU A 113 12.68 -16.54 0.04
N ASN A 114 11.84 -16.32 -0.98
CA ASN A 114 11.78 -17.20 -2.15
C ASN A 114 13.14 -17.29 -2.85
N GLU A 115 13.82 -16.16 -3.00
CA GLU A 115 15.17 -16.09 -3.58
C GLU A 115 16.22 -16.66 -2.60
N LEU A 116 16.29 -16.14 -1.37
CA LEU A 116 17.31 -16.48 -0.39
C LEU A 116 17.25 -17.96 0.06
N TRP A 117 16.05 -18.54 0.15
CA TRP A 117 15.87 -19.97 0.44
C TRP A 117 15.90 -20.85 -0.82
N GLN A 118 16.10 -20.24 -2.02
CA GLN A 118 16.18 -20.92 -3.33
C GLN A 118 14.95 -21.80 -3.64
N LEU A 119 13.75 -21.32 -3.30
CA LEU A 119 12.51 -22.11 -3.42
C LEU A 119 12.03 -22.16 -4.87
N ASN A 120 12.35 -21.19 -5.72
CA ASN A 120 11.97 -21.07 -7.12
C ASN A 120 10.43 -21.13 -7.35
N LEU A 121 9.65 -20.63 -6.40
CA LEU A 121 8.21 -20.51 -6.55
C LEU A 121 7.89 -19.38 -7.55
N ASP A 122 6.86 -19.59 -8.36
CA ASP A 122 6.39 -18.56 -9.28
C ASP A 122 5.65 -17.42 -8.55
N ARG A 123 5.48 -16.27 -9.23
CA ARG A 123 4.85 -15.10 -8.66
C ARG A 123 3.37 -15.35 -8.29
N GLN A 124 2.66 -16.20 -9.03
CA GLN A 124 1.27 -16.50 -8.72
C GLN A 124 1.16 -17.26 -7.39
N THR A 125 1.99 -18.26 -7.17
CA THR A 125 2.07 -18.98 -5.89
C THR A 125 2.37 -18.05 -4.73
N LEU A 126 3.32 -17.12 -4.89
CA LEU A 126 3.62 -16.13 -3.85
C LEU A 126 2.47 -15.16 -3.61
N ALA A 127 1.75 -14.76 -4.67
CA ALA A 127 0.56 -13.91 -4.56
C ALA A 127 -0.59 -14.62 -3.83
N ASP A 128 -0.80 -15.91 -4.09
CA ASP A 128 -1.81 -16.73 -3.41
C ASP A 128 -1.51 -16.88 -1.92
N ILE A 129 -0.23 -17.12 -1.56
CA ILE A 129 0.20 -17.09 -0.15
C ILE A 129 -0.05 -15.71 0.44
N GLY A 130 0.34 -14.65 -0.29
CA GLY A 130 0.19 -13.26 0.12
C GLY A 130 -1.26 -12.85 0.37
N LEU A 131 -2.20 -13.33 -0.46
CA LEU A 131 -3.62 -13.04 -0.32
C LEU A 131 -4.19 -13.53 1.02
N THR A 132 -3.64 -14.61 1.59
CA THR A 132 -4.02 -15.11 2.93
C THR A 132 -3.56 -14.19 4.06
N LEU A 133 -2.60 -13.31 3.79
CA LEU A 133 -2.02 -12.36 4.75
C LEU A 133 -2.68 -10.99 4.67
N GLY A 134 -3.15 -10.60 3.48
CA GLY A 134 -3.83 -9.33 3.26
C GLY A 134 -4.18 -9.08 1.79
N ALA A 135 -5.31 -8.39 1.55
CA ALA A 135 -5.84 -8.14 0.21
C ALA A 135 -4.90 -7.30 -0.69
N ASP A 136 -4.08 -6.43 -0.11
CA ASP A 136 -3.11 -5.61 -0.85
C ASP A 136 -1.76 -6.31 -1.08
N VAL A 137 -1.50 -7.50 -0.48
CA VAL A 137 -0.20 -8.19 -0.67
C VAL A 137 0.03 -8.60 -2.13
N PRO A 138 -0.99 -9.11 -2.87
CA PRO A 138 -0.81 -9.53 -4.25
C PRO A 138 -0.28 -8.43 -5.18
N VAL A 139 -0.69 -7.17 -5.05
CA VAL A 139 -0.19 -6.10 -5.94
C VAL A 139 1.31 -5.84 -5.74
N PHE A 140 1.83 -5.98 -4.52
CA PHE A 140 3.25 -5.84 -4.25
C PHE A 140 4.06 -7.06 -4.70
N VAL A 141 3.51 -8.27 -4.60
CA VAL A 141 4.11 -9.48 -5.22
C VAL A 141 4.11 -9.35 -6.74
N PHE A 142 3.02 -8.83 -7.34
CA PHE A 142 2.94 -8.54 -8.77
C PHE A 142 4.03 -7.55 -9.21
N GLY A 143 4.37 -6.58 -8.33
CA GLY A 143 5.51 -5.69 -8.50
C GLY A 143 5.33 -4.62 -9.57
N ARG A 144 4.08 -4.31 -9.97
CA ARG A 144 3.78 -3.28 -10.97
C ARG A 144 2.56 -2.45 -10.57
N SER A 145 2.54 -1.18 -10.99
CA SER A 145 1.30 -0.40 -10.98
C SER A 145 0.24 -1.11 -11.81
N ALA A 146 -0.98 -1.20 -11.28
CA ALA A 146 -1.97 -2.10 -11.83
C ALA A 146 -3.40 -1.56 -11.69
N TRP A 147 -4.22 -1.85 -12.69
CA TRP A 147 -5.65 -1.92 -12.55
C TRP A 147 -6.01 -3.14 -11.74
N ALA A 148 -6.87 -2.99 -10.74
CA ALA A 148 -7.26 -4.07 -9.86
C ALA A 148 -8.78 -4.22 -9.74
N GLN A 149 -9.23 -5.47 -9.66
CA GLN A 149 -10.62 -5.87 -9.48
C GLN A 149 -10.72 -6.96 -8.40
N GLY A 150 -11.95 -7.48 -8.17
CA GLY A 150 -12.19 -8.44 -7.10
C GLY A 150 -12.13 -7.73 -5.74
N ILE A 151 -11.38 -8.27 -4.78
CA ILE A 151 -11.04 -7.60 -3.52
C ILE A 151 -9.71 -6.81 -3.62
N GLY A 152 -9.11 -6.72 -4.84
CA GLY A 152 -7.82 -6.11 -5.16
C GLY A 152 -6.78 -7.08 -5.72
N GLU A 153 -7.15 -8.36 -5.90
CA GLU A 153 -6.26 -9.47 -6.29
C GLU A 153 -6.21 -9.73 -7.80
N ILE A 154 -7.23 -9.31 -8.56
CA ILE A 154 -7.27 -9.49 -10.02
C ILE A 154 -6.57 -8.28 -10.65
N LEU A 155 -5.32 -8.49 -11.09
CA LEU A 155 -4.41 -7.42 -11.47
C LEU A 155 -4.12 -7.42 -12.98
N GLU A 156 -4.23 -6.25 -13.59
CA GLU A 156 -3.82 -5.99 -14.96
C GLU A 156 -2.77 -4.87 -14.97
N PRO A 157 -1.56 -5.10 -15.53
CA PRO A 157 -0.49 -4.12 -15.46
C PRO A 157 -0.82 -2.88 -16.29
N ILE A 158 -0.48 -1.71 -15.76
CA ILE A 158 -0.65 -0.45 -16.45
C ILE A 158 0.60 0.42 -16.28
N ASN A 159 0.95 1.15 -17.33
CA ASN A 159 1.97 2.17 -17.27
C ASN A 159 1.32 3.54 -17.11
N LEU A 160 1.53 4.15 -15.96
CA LEU A 160 1.01 5.46 -15.60
C LEU A 160 2.08 6.54 -15.77
N PRO A 161 1.68 7.81 -15.99
CA PRO A 161 2.61 8.92 -15.95
C PRO A 161 3.36 8.98 -14.61
N GLN A 162 4.65 9.26 -14.64
CA GLN A 162 5.50 9.33 -13.45
C GLN A 162 5.44 10.73 -12.83
N TYR A 163 4.33 11.05 -12.22
CA TYR A 163 4.15 12.30 -11.47
C TYR A 163 4.81 12.25 -10.09
N TYR A 164 4.94 13.41 -9.47
CA TYR A 164 5.35 13.54 -8.07
C TYR A 164 4.10 13.72 -7.21
N TYR A 165 4.03 12.98 -6.12
CA TYR A 165 2.92 13.04 -5.19
C TYR A 165 3.37 13.63 -3.86
N LEU A 166 2.68 14.67 -3.38
CA LEU A 166 2.72 15.03 -1.98
C LEU A 166 1.68 14.19 -1.26
N VAL A 167 2.15 13.32 -0.39
CA VAL A 167 1.31 12.45 0.45
C VAL A 167 1.35 12.97 1.86
N VAL A 168 0.18 13.11 2.48
CA VAL A 168 0.01 13.65 3.83
C VAL A 168 -0.69 12.64 4.72
N SER A 169 -0.07 12.29 5.84
CA SER A 169 -0.66 11.54 6.94
C SER A 169 -1.12 12.51 8.03
N ILE A 170 -2.37 12.40 8.44
CA ILE A 170 -2.91 13.16 9.57
C ILE A 170 -2.60 12.50 10.92
N ASN A 171 -1.70 11.49 10.95
CA ASN A 171 -1.31 10.75 12.16
C ASN A 171 -2.49 10.15 12.94
N LYS A 172 -3.54 9.74 12.23
CA LYS A 172 -4.71 9.02 12.75
C LYS A 172 -4.81 7.64 12.10
N HIS A 173 -5.51 6.74 12.77
CA HIS A 173 -5.79 5.42 12.25
C HIS A 173 -7.30 5.19 12.17
N ILE A 174 -7.76 4.61 11.07
CA ILE A 174 -9.12 4.10 10.90
C ILE A 174 -9.00 2.63 10.51
N SER A 175 -9.77 1.78 11.17
CA SER A 175 -9.82 0.36 10.80
C SER A 175 -10.50 0.19 9.43
N THR A 176 -9.90 -0.59 8.55
CA THR A 176 -10.49 -0.97 7.26
C THR A 176 -11.87 -1.62 7.45
N ALA A 177 -12.05 -2.46 8.47
CA ALA A 177 -13.33 -3.09 8.79
C ALA A 177 -14.38 -2.06 9.20
N GLU A 178 -14.00 -1.02 9.95
CA GLU A 178 -14.88 0.06 10.36
C GLU A 178 -15.37 0.86 9.14
N ILE A 179 -14.51 1.17 8.19
CA ILE A 179 -14.88 1.84 6.93
C ILE A 179 -15.89 1.00 6.15
N PHE A 180 -15.59 -0.29 5.89
CA PHE A 180 -16.46 -1.16 5.08
C PHE A 180 -17.79 -1.51 5.73
N SER A 181 -17.94 -1.30 7.04
CA SER A 181 -19.20 -1.45 7.77
C SER A 181 -19.94 -0.14 8.01
N HIS A 182 -19.35 1.01 7.63
CA HIS A 182 -19.90 2.32 7.95
C HIS A 182 -21.12 2.67 7.08
N LYS A 183 -22.14 3.29 7.69
CA LYS A 183 -23.39 3.66 6.99
C LYS A 183 -23.24 4.72 5.90
N ALA A 184 -22.16 5.51 5.94
CA ALA A 184 -21.83 6.51 4.92
C ALA A 184 -20.92 5.94 3.81
N LEU A 185 -20.67 4.62 3.80
CA LEU A 185 -19.95 4.00 2.68
C LEU A 185 -20.78 4.14 1.41
N THR A 186 -20.17 4.70 0.37
CA THR A 186 -20.80 4.80 -0.95
C THR A 186 -20.46 3.60 -1.81
N MET A 187 -21.21 3.39 -2.87
CA MET A 187 -20.94 2.33 -3.84
C MET A 187 -21.10 2.87 -5.26
N THR A 188 -20.20 2.49 -6.14
CA THR A 188 -20.24 2.78 -7.58
C THR A 188 -20.44 1.48 -8.35
N PRO A 189 -21.69 1.01 -8.55
CA PRO A 189 -21.99 -0.31 -9.14
C PRO A 189 -21.59 -0.42 -10.62
N VAL A 190 -21.38 0.71 -11.30
CA VAL A 190 -21.00 0.72 -12.71
C VAL A 190 -19.52 0.37 -12.83
N GLN A 191 -19.25 -0.80 -13.37
CA GLN A 191 -17.87 -1.22 -13.68
C GLN A 191 -17.35 -0.38 -14.87
N ARG A 192 -16.16 0.18 -14.68
CA ARG A 192 -15.44 0.95 -15.71
C ARG A 192 -14.37 0.08 -16.37
N LYS A 193 -13.98 0.45 -17.58
CA LYS A 193 -12.83 -0.17 -18.29
C LYS A 193 -11.61 0.74 -18.15
N ILE A 194 -10.42 0.16 -18.25
CA ILE A 194 -9.16 0.92 -18.22
C ILE A 194 -9.16 2.07 -19.23
N ALA A 195 -9.72 1.84 -20.43
CA ALA A 195 -9.81 2.85 -21.48
C ALA A 195 -10.68 4.06 -21.10
N ASP A 196 -11.56 3.95 -20.11
CA ASP A 196 -12.43 5.03 -19.65
C ASP A 196 -11.68 6.07 -18.79
N PHE A 197 -10.44 5.75 -18.36
CA PHE A 197 -9.62 6.57 -17.46
C PHE A 197 -8.67 7.52 -18.20
N SER A 198 -9.06 8.03 -19.35
CA SER A 198 -8.30 9.07 -20.07
C SER A 198 -8.29 10.43 -19.34
N ARG A 199 -9.12 10.61 -18.30
CA ARG A 199 -9.21 11.83 -17.49
C ARG A 199 -9.15 11.48 -16.01
N LEU A 200 -8.16 12.02 -15.27
CA LEU A 200 -8.02 11.89 -13.82
C LEU A 200 -9.15 12.60 -13.05
N SER A 201 -9.94 13.44 -13.70
CA SER A 201 -10.98 14.29 -13.08
C SER A 201 -12.18 13.53 -12.49
N ASP A 202 -12.44 12.29 -12.93
CA ASP A 202 -13.61 11.51 -12.49
C ASP A 202 -13.25 10.45 -11.43
N LEU A 203 -12.05 10.54 -10.87
CA LEU A 203 -11.53 9.56 -9.93
C LEU A 203 -11.91 9.95 -8.50
N HIS A 204 -12.82 9.18 -7.89
CA HIS A 204 -13.18 9.36 -6.48
C HIS A 204 -12.89 8.10 -5.66
N ASN A 205 -13.04 8.21 -4.36
CA ASN A 205 -12.85 7.11 -3.42
C ASN A 205 -14.16 6.90 -2.64
N ASP A 206 -14.82 5.77 -2.85
CA ASP A 206 -16.10 5.43 -2.22
C ASP A 206 -16.01 5.31 -0.68
N CYS A 207 -14.80 5.16 -0.13
CA CYS A 207 -14.55 5.16 1.31
C CYS A 207 -14.50 6.58 1.92
N LEU A 208 -14.46 7.64 1.10
CA LEU A 208 -14.14 8.99 1.57
C LEU A 208 -15.15 9.53 2.58
N ASP A 209 -16.45 9.42 2.30
CA ASP A 209 -17.48 9.96 3.18
C ASP A 209 -17.52 9.24 4.53
N ALA A 210 -17.31 7.92 4.52
CA ALA A 210 -17.16 7.13 5.72
C ALA A 210 -15.94 7.58 6.54
N ALA A 211 -14.79 7.75 5.87
CA ALA A 211 -13.55 8.19 6.51
C ALA A 211 -13.66 9.60 7.10
N ILE A 212 -14.27 10.55 6.39
CA ILE A 212 -14.53 11.92 6.90
C ILE A 212 -15.47 11.90 8.10
N SER A 213 -16.49 11.05 8.07
CA SER A 213 -17.43 10.90 9.20
C SER A 213 -16.73 10.45 10.48
N LEU A 214 -15.70 9.60 10.35
CA LEU A 214 -14.90 9.09 11.47
C LEU A 214 -13.78 10.07 11.87
N GLN A 215 -13.16 10.74 10.87
CA GLN A 215 -12.04 11.64 11.06
C GLN A 215 -12.17 12.89 10.18
N ASN A 216 -12.83 13.92 10.71
CA ASN A 216 -13.08 15.18 9.96
C ASN A 216 -11.79 15.90 9.52
N GLU A 217 -10.65 15.59 10.13
CA GLU A 217 -9.35 16.15 9.77
C GLU A 217 -8.91 15.76 8.35
N ILE A 218 -9.40 14.63 7.81
CA ILE A 218 -9.21 14.23 6.40
C ILE A 218 -9.74 15.33 5.46
N LYS A 219 -10.94 15.87 5.74
CA LYS A 219 -11.53 16.97 4.95
C LYS A 219 -10.68 18.23 5.01
N GLN A 220 -10.09 18.53 6.18
CA GLN A 220 -9.20 19.68 6.33
C GLN A 220 -7.91 19.49 5.52
N ALA A 221 -7.33 18.27 5.54
CA ALA A 221 -6.13 17.96 4.79
C ALA A 221 -6.36 18.02 3.26
N LEU A 222 -7.49 17.49 2.77
CA LEU A 222 -7.88 17.61 1.37
C LEU A 222 -7.99 19.07 0.95
N LYS A 223 -8.76 19.89 1.70
CA LYS A 223 -8.93 21.32 1.42
C LYS A 223 -7.59 22.08 1.44
N HIS A 224 -6.69 21.72 2.34
CA HIS A 224 -5.36 22.32 2.39
C HIS A 224 -4.56 22.00 1.14
N LEU A 225 -4.53 20.73 0.71
CA LEU A 225 -3.82 20.31 -0.49
C LEU A 225 -4.42 20.96 -1.74
N ASP A 226 -5.74 21.06 -1.87
CA ASP A 226 -6.42 21.74 -2.99
C ASP A 226 -6.10 23.25 -3.04
N SER A 227 -5.66 23.86 -1.94
CA SER A 227 -5.25 25.27 -1.91
C SER A 227 -3.79 25.49 -2.33
N THR A 228 -3.01 24.43 -2.52
CA THR A 228 -1.62 24.54 -2.98
C THR A 228 -1.55 24.93 -4.47
N ALA A 229 -0.48 25.61 -4.87
CA ALA A 229 -0.32 25.99 -6.27
C ALA A 229 0.31 24.87 -7.10
N ASN A 230 0.05 24.89 -8.41
CA ASN A 230 0.70 24.02 -9.41
C ASN A 230 0.41 22.53 -9.31
N HIS A 231 -0.62 22.10 -8.56
CA HIS A 231 -1.06 20.71 -8.59
C HIS A 231 -1.83 20.40 -9.90
N LEU A 232 -1.84 19.14 -10.28
CA LEU A 232 -2.42 18.69 -11.55
C LEU A 232 -3.94 18.47 -11.48
N ASP A 233 -4.43 18.01 -10.33
CA ASP A 233 -5.83 17.66 -10.09
C ASP A 233 -6.17 17.77 -8.59
N ASN A 234 -7.45 17.58 -8.26
CA ASN A 234 -7.90 17.66 -6.86
C ASN A 234 -7.22 16.63 -5.97
N ALA A 235 -7.01 17.00 -4.72
CA ALA A 235 -6.51 16.11 -3.68
C ALA A 235 -7.47 14.93 -3.44
N ARG A 236 -6.93 13.77 -3.15
CA ARG A 236 -7.67 12.52 -2.94
C ARG A 236 -7.19 11.77 -1.71
N MET A 237 -8.06 10.92 -1.17
CA MET A 237 -7.70 9.97 -0.13
C MET A 237 -7.29 8.64 -0.76
N THR A 238 -6.26 7.98 -0.22
CA THR A 238 -5.83 6.65 -0.65
C THR A 238 -6.39 5.55 0.24
N GLY A 239 -6.80 4.44 -0.38
CA GLY A 239 -7.32 3.27 0.33
C GLY A 239 -8.52 3.61 1.20
N THR A 240 -8.55 3.07 2.41
CA THR A 240 -9.56 3.38 3.44
C THR A 240 -9.17 4.58 4.32
N GLY A 241 -8.09 5.30 3.95
CA GLY A 241 -7.59 6.45 4.72
C GLY A 241 -6.55 6.02 5.79
N CYS A 242 -5.95 6.95 6.56
CA CYS A 242 -6.23 8.39 6.60
C CYS A 242 -5.31 9.24 5.72
N CYS A 243 -4.44 8.67 4.89
CA CYS A 243 -3.57 9.50 4.05
C CYS A 243 -4.33 10.11 2.88
N VAL A 244 -3.98 11.35 2.58
CA VAL A 244 -4.44 12.10 1.41
C VAL A 244 -3.25 12.46 0.53
N PHE A 245 -3.47 12.71 -0.75
CA PHE A 245 -2.41 13.04 -1.69
C PHE A 245 -2.88 13.98 -2.78
N VAL A 246 -1.92 14.67 -3.40
CA VAL A 246 -2.13 15.50 -4.60
C VAL A 246 -0.93 15.33 -5.53
N ALA A 247 -1.18 15.38 -6.85
CA ALA A 247 -0.19 15.15 -7.89
C ALA A 247 0.44 16.47 -8.40
N PHE A 248 1.72 16.42 -8.74
CA PHE A 248 2.48 17.50 -9.36
C PHE A 248 3.28 16.99 -10.57
N GLU A 249 3.44 17.83 -11.57
CA GLU A 249 4.31 17.52 -12.71
C GLU A 249 5.80 17.59 -12.33
N LYS A 250 6.15 18.47 -11.39
CA LYS A 250 7.53 18.74 -11.00
C LYS A 250 7.74 18.54 -9.50
N GLU A 251 8.82 17.87 -9.14
CA GLU A 251 9.20 17.63 -7.75
C GLU A 251 9.30 18.93 -6.93
N LYS A 252 9.90 19.98 -7.50
CA LYS A 252 10.06 21.27 -6.83
C LYS A 252 8.74 21.86 -6.35
N ASP A 253 7.67 21.69 -7.12
CA ASP A 253 6.34 22.22 -6.78
C ASP A 253 5.72 21.42 -5.62
N ALA A 254 5.88 20.10 -5.63
CA ALA A 254 5.49 19.22 -4.52
C ALA A 254 6.28 19.55 -3.24
N LEU A 255 7.59 19.81 -3.34
CA LEU A 255 8.44 20.19 -2.20
C LEU A 255 8.06 21.58 -1.62
N VAL A 256 7.66 22.53 -2.47
CA VAL A 256 7.13 23.84 -2.03
C VAL A 256 5.83 23.66 -1.26
N ALA A 257 4.88 22.86 -1.80
CA ALA A 257 3.63 22.54 -1.13
C ALA A 257 3.84 21.81 0.21
N LYS A 258 4.79 20.87 0.25
CA LYS A 258 5.18 20.19 1.51
C LYS A 258 5.59 21.15 2.62
N LYS A 259 6.35 22.21 2.30
CA LYS A 259 6.78 23.21 3.29
C LYS A 259 5.65 24.04 3.90
N GLN A 260 4.48 24.02 3.27
CA GLN A 260 3.28 24.74 3.71
C GLN A 260 2.38 23.89 4.60
N LEU A 261 2.73 22.61 4.83
CA LEU A 261 1.93 21.71 5.68
C LEU A 261 1.96 22.19 7.14
N PRO A 262 0.82 22.10 7.85
CA PRO A 262 0.77 22.25 9.29
C PRO A 262 1.71 21.28 10.02
N GLU A 263 2.36 21.73 11.09
CA GLU A 263 3.37 20.95 11.84
C GLU A 263 2.84 19.60 12.39
N GLN A 264 1.54 19.51 12.68
CA GLN A 264 0.92 18.30 13.19
C GLN A 264 0.75 17.20 12.13
N TRP A 265 0.91 17.51 10.85
CA TRP A 265 0.80 16.52 9.76
C TRP A 265 2.17 16.06 9.29
N PHE A 266 2.30 14.77 9.10
CA PHE A 266 3.48 14.21 8.46
C PHE A 266 3.27 14.19 6.94
N GLY A 267 4.18 14.82 6.18
CA GLY A 267 4.13 14.81 4.72
C GLY A 267 5.43 14.36 4.09
N PHE A 268 5.33 13.63 2.99
CA PHE A 268 6.47 13.27 2.15
C PHE A 268 6.14 13.48 0.68
N VAL A 269 7.18 13.73 -0.12
CA VAL A 269 7.09 13.77 -1.58
C VAL A 269 7.66 12.45 -2.10
N ALA A 270 6.98 11.84 -3.05
CA ALA A 270 7.41 10.61 -3.70
C ALA A 270 7.15 10.66 -5.20
N GLN A 271 8.01 10.04 -5.99
CA GLN A 271 7.78 9.86 -7.41
C GLN A 271 6.97 8.58 -7.66
N ALA A 272 6.03 8.66 -8.59
CA ALA A 272 5.35 7.48 -9.11
C ALA A 272 6.33 6.56 -9.83
N ILE A 273 6.25 5.27 -9.57
CA ILE A 273 6.99 4.23 -10.28
C ILE A 273 6.03 3.19 -10.85
N ASN A 274 6.35 2.63 -12.03
CA ASN A 274 5.51 1.60 -12.64
C ASN A 274 5.99 0.18 -12.33
N THR A 275 7.20 0.03 -11.79
CA THR A 275 7.80 -1.26 -11.40
C THR A 275 8.40 -1.13 -10.01
N SER A 276 8.14 -2.11 -9.17
CA SER A 276 8.71 -2.20 -7.82
C SER A 276 10.22 -2.33 -7.86
N PRO A 277 10.96 -1.70 -6.94
CA PRO A 277 12.38 -1.93 -6.74
C PRO A 277 12.69 -3.23 -5.97
N ALA A 278 11.64 -3.96 -5.50
CA ALA A 278 11.75 -5.21 -4.75
C ALA A 278 11.95 -6.42 -5.67
#